data_16bc3ed31e795d9b7467a385627adbad
#
_entry.id   16bc3ed31e795d9b7467a385627adbad
#
_cell.length_a   1.000
_cell.length_b   1.000
_cell.length_c   1.000
_cell.angle_alpha   90.00
_cell.angle_beta   90.00
_cell.angle_gamma   90.00
#
_symmetry.space_group_name_H-M   'P 1'
#
loop_
_entity.id
_entity.type
_entity.pdbx_description
1 polymer ?
#
loop_
_entity_poly.entity_id
_entity_poly.type
_entity_poly.pdbx_seq_one_letter_code
_entity_poly.pdbx_strand_id
1 'polypeptide(L)'
;MSQSNATIARRYGKALFELAQEKQVLEDVQAELTALNQAFNEESQFMLFMTSPQITEDAKQAMLTTITANLSPVTKNLVTMLYDYRRLVNFGGIVSEFNRLNDEYHKTVRATVTTAIELDDEQKDKLASSFANVVGANKVVVDTVVDESIIGGVILHSNSYIYDGSIKSKIEHIKRLLLK
;
A
#
# COMPACT_ATOMS: atom_id res chain seq x y z
N MET A 1 -14.37 -23.65 -10.66
CA MET A 1 -14.77 -22.27 -10.26
C MET A 1 -13.51 -21.43 -10.17
N SER A 2 -13.37 -20.43 -11.03
CA SER A 2 -12.25 -19.48 -10.96
C SER A 2 -12.40 -18.68 -9.66
N GLN A 3 -11.46 -18.81 -8.72
CA GLN A 3 -11.43 -17.95 -7.54
C GLN A 3 -11.14 -16.52 -8.01
N SER A 4 -11.91 -15.55 -7.52
CA SER A 4 -11.67 -14.14 -7.83
C SER A 4 -10.28 -13.73 -7.35
N ASN A 5 -9.59 -12.86 -8.10
CA ASN A 5 -8.26 -12.35 -7.73
C ASN A 5 -8.23 -11.77 -6.31
N ALA A 6 -9.33 -11.14 -5.88
CA ALA A 6 -9.48 -10.63 -4.52
C ALA A 6 -9.49 -11.74 -3.44
N THR A 7 -10.11 -12.89 -3.74
CA THR A 7 -10.12 -14.04 -2.82
C THR A 7 -8.73 -14.65 -2.68
N ILE A 8 -8.00 -14.74 -3.79
CA ILE A 8 -6.60 -15.21 -3.81
C ILE A 8 -5.73 -14.25 -2.99
N ALA A 9 -5.82 -12.96 -3.26
CA ALA A 9 -5.06 -11.93 -2.56
C ALA A 9 -5.25 -12.00 -1.04
N ARG A 10 -6.51 -12.05 -0.58
CA ARG A 10 -6.83 -12.17 0.85
C ARG A 10 -6.28 -13.44 1.48
N ARG A 11 -6.44 -14.58 0.83
CA ARG A 11 -5.98 -15.87 1.37
C ARG A 11 -4.48 -15.92 1.51
N TYR A 12 -3.74 -15.54 0.46
CA TYR A 12 -2.28 -15.56 0.48
C TYR A 12 -1.68 -14.45 1.33
N GLY A 13 -2.24 -13.23 1.28
CA GLY A 13 -1.82 -12.11 2.11
C GLY A 13 -1.96 -12.41 3.60
N LYS A 14 -3.11 -13.01 4.00
CA LYS A 14 -3.34 -13.43 5.38
C LYS A 14 -2.37 -14.53 5.82
N ALA A 15 -2.20 -15.58 5.03
CA ALA A 15 -1.29 -16.68 5.36
C ALA A 15 0.16 -16.20 5.48
N LEU A 16 0.58 -15.29 4.59
CA LEU A 16 1.92 -14.69 4.64
C LEU A 16 2.10 -13.85 5.90
N PHE A 17 1.10 -13.04 6.26
CA PHE A 17 1.13 -12.22 7.47
C PHE A 17 1.25 -13.09 8.73
N GLU A 18 0.42 -14.12 8.86
CA GLU A 18 0.45 -15.05 10.00
C GLU A 18 1.82 -15.74 10.12
N LEU A 19 2.38 -16.20 8.99
CA LEU A 19 3.71 -16.82 8.96
C LEU A 19 4.84 -15.85 9.33
N ALA A 20 4.79 -14.61 8.82
CA ALA A 20 5.79 -13.59 9.12
C ALA A 20 5.70 -13.13 10.59
N GLN A 21 4.49 -13.08 11.15
CA GLN A 21 4.26 -12.78 12.56
C GLN A 21 4.81 -13.89 13.46
N GLU A 22 4.51 -15.17 13.15
CA GLU A 22 5.03 -16.31 13.91
C GLU A 22 6.55 -16.36 13.92
N LYS A 23 7.19 -16.02 12.78
CA LYS A 23 8.64 -15.96 12.65
C LYS A 23 9.27 -14.67 13.12
N GLN A 24 8.49 -13.68 13.54
CA GLN A 24 8.94 -12.36 13.98
C GLN A 24 9.76 -11.60 12.91
N VAL A 25 9.38 -11.71 11.64
CA VAL A 25 10.05 -11.10 10.48
C VAL A 25 9.11 -10.18 9.69
N LEU A 26 8.11 -9.59 10.35
CA LEU A 26 7.09 -8.75 9.67
C LEU A 26 7.71 -7.57 8.93
N GLU A 27 8.66 -6.86 9.56
CA GLU A 27 9.29 -5.67 8.99
C GLU A 27 10.16 -6.02 7.77
N ASP A 28 10.96 -7.09 7.87
CA ASP A 28 11.82 -7.53 6.78
C ASP A 28 10.99 -7.98 5.58
N VAL A 29 9.96 -8.80 5.82
CA VAL A 29 9.03 -9.25 4.77
C VAL A 29 8.30 -8.08 4.14
N GLN A 30 7.85 -7.09 4.93
CA GLN A 30 7.19 -5.90 4.41
C GLN A 30 8.11 -5.09 3.49
N ALA A 31 9.36 -4.88 3.89
CA ALA A 31 10.35 -4.15 3.09
C ALA A 31 10.62 -4.88 1.77
N GLU A 32 10.83 -6.19 1.80
CA GLU A 32 11.05 -7.03 0.62
C GLU A 32 9.84 -7.01 -0.33
N LEU A 33 8.63 -7.18 0.20
CA LEU A 33 7.41 -7.15 -0.60
C LEU A 33 7.18 -5.79 -1.26
N THR A 34 7.48 -4.70 -0.54
CA THR A 34 7.34 -3.35 -1.07
C THR A 34 8.32 -3.11 -2.22
N ALA A 35 9.59 -3.47 -2.04
CA ALA A 35 10.62 -3.35 -3.07
C ALA A 35 10.29 -4.19 -4.32
N LEU A 36 9.84 -5.44 -4.13
CA LEU A 36 9.43 -6.30 -5.23
C LEU A 36 8.22 -5.76 -5.98
N ASN A 37 7.21 -5.27 -5.24
CA ASN A 37 6.00 -4.72 -5.85
C ASN A 37 6.30 -3.46 -6.67
N GLN A 38 7.20 -2.62 -6.17
CA GLN A 38 7.68 -1.46 -6.92
C GLN A 38 8.41 -1.89 -8.19
N ALA A 39 9.37 -2.81 -8.09
CA ALA A 39 10.10 -3.32 -9.25
C ALA A 39 9.18 -3.96 -10.30
N PHE A 40 8.17 -4.72 -9.89
CA PHE A 40 7.20 -5.33 -10.80
C PHE A 40 6.27 -4.32 -11.47
N ASN A 41 6.00 -3.18 -10.83
CA ASN A 41 5.19 -2.10 -11.40
C ASN A 41 6.00 -1.20 -12.34
N GLU A 42 7.25 -0.94 -12.03
CA GLU A 42 8.16 -0.13 -12.86
C GLU A 42 8.55 -0.88 -14.15
N GLU A 43 8.80 -2.18 -14.04
CA GLU A 43 9.15 -3.05 -15.19
C GLU A 43 7.91 -3.73 -15.78
N SER A 44 7.15 -2.99 -16.57
CA SER A 44 5.92 -3.53 -17.21
C SER A 44 6.18 -4.78 -18.08
N GLN A 45 7.39 -4.96 -18.59
CA GLN A 45 7.79 -6.12 -19.38
C GLN A 45 8.02 -7.37 -18.52
N PHE A 46 8.28 -7.23 -17.23
CA PHE A 46 8.53 -8.36 -16.33
C PHE A 46 7.34 -9.33 -16.30
N MET A 47 6.14 -8.82 -16.07
CA MET A 47 4.94 -9.66 -16.03
C MET A 47 4.65 -10.31 -17.39
N LEU A 48 4.89 -9.59 -18.48
CA LEU A 48 4.76 -10.16 -19.84
C LEU A 48 5.77 -11.29 -20.06
N PHE A 49 7.02 -11.10 -19.63
CA PHE A 49 8.07 -12.13 -19.72
C PHE A 49 7.67 -13.38 -18.94
N MET A 50 7.26 -13.23 -17.67
CA MET A 50 6.94 -14.35 -16.79
C MET A 50 5.67 -15.11 -17.20
N THR A 51 4.71 -14.45 -17.86
CA THR A 51 3.45 -15.05 -18.27
C THR A 51 3.43 -15.50 -19.72
N SER A 52 4.39 -15.07 -20.55
CA SER A 52 4.44 -15.40 -21.98
C SER A 52 4.69 -16.91 -22.21
N PRO A 53 3.89 -17.56 -23.04
CA PRO A 53 4.13 -18.96 -23.42
C PRO A 53 5.31 -19.13 -24.41
N GLN A 54 5.82 -18.02 -24.98
CA GLN A 54 6.94 -18.05 -25.93
C GLN A 54 8.31 -18.12 -25.22
N ILE A 55 8.36 -17.81 -23.92
CA ILE A 55 9.58 -17.85 -23.13
C ILE A 55 9.70 -19.24 -22.49
N THR A 56 10.91 -19.82 -22.58
CA THR A 56 11.21 -21.14 -22.00
C THR A 56 11.13 -21.11 -20.48
N GLU A 57 10.73 -22.23 -19.89
CA GLU A 57 10.66 -22.36 -18.43
C GLU A 57 12.03 -22.15 -17.77
N ASP A 58 13.12 -22.61 -18.39
CA ASP A 58 14.49 -22.42 -17.89
C ASP A 58 14.85 -20.92 -17.79
N ALA A 59 14.46 -20.10 -18.79
CA ALA A 59 14.72 -18.67 -18.77
C ALA A 59 13.90 -17.97 -17.66
N LYS A 60 12.67 -18.39 -17.45
CA LYS A 60 11.83 -17.87 -16.36
C LYS A 60 12.35 -18.26 -14.99
N GLN A 61 12.80 -19.50 -14.82
CA GLN A 61 13.41 -19.96 -13.57
C GLN A 61 14.73 -19.26 -13.26
N ALA A 62 15.56 -19.00 -14.28
CA ALA A 62 16.78 -18.21 -14.12
C ALA A 62 16.48 -16.79 -13.64
N MET A 63 15.48 -16.13 -14.22
CA MET A 63 15.02 -14.81 -13.80
C MET A 63 14.49 -14.85 -12.36
N LEU A 64 13.64 -15.82 -12.04
CA LEU A 64 13.09 -16.02 -10.70
C LEU A 64 14.21 -16.21 -9.65
N THR A 65 15.21 -17.03 -9.96
CA THR A 65 16.36 -17.26 -9.10
C THR A 65 17.14 -15.97 -8.85
N THR A 66 17.32 -15.15 -9.89
CA THR A 66 18.02 -13.87 -9.78
C THR A 66 17.27 -12.89 -8.87
N ILE A 67 15.97 -12.76 -9.05
CA ILE A 67 15.14 -11.84 -8.25
C ILE A 67 15.06 -12.30 -6.79
N THR A 68 15.02 -13.61 -6.55
CA THR A 68 14.86 -14.15 -5.20
C THR A 68 16.18 -14.41 -4.49
N ALA A 69 17.34 -14.13 -5.10
CA ALA A 69 18.66 -14.45 -4.54
C ALA A 69 18.92 -13.83 -3.17
N ASN A 70 18.48 -12.61 -2.96
CA ASN A 70 18.72 -11.82 -1.75
C ASN A 70 17.50 -11.70 -0.84
N LEU A 71 16.43 -12.44 -1.11
CA LEU A 71 15.21 -12.40 -0.32
C LEU A 71 15.25 -13.39 0.84
N SER A 72 14.50 -13.07 1.89
CA SER A 72 14.26 -14.00 3.00
C SER A 72 13.59 -15.29 2.51
N PRO A 73 13.76 -16.40 3.22
CA PRO A 73 13.14 -17.68 2.86
C PRO A 73 11.61 -17.59 2.74
N VAL A 74 10.98 -16.71 3.52
CA VAL A 74 9.52 -16.53 3.53
C VAL A 74 9.07 -15.89 2.22
N THR A 75 9.68 -14.78 1.83
CA THR A 75 9.34 -14.07 0.59
C THR A 75 9.74 -14.87 -0.65
N LYS A 76 10.90 -15.52 -0.61
CA LYS A 76 11.34 -16.41 -1.69
C LYS A 76 10.35 -17.53 -1.96
N ASN A 77 9.91 -18.23 -0.90
CA ASN A 77 8.93 -19.31 -1.03
C ASN A 77 7.59 -18.81 -1.57
N LEU A 78 7.14 -17.61 -1.13
CA LEU A 78 5.92 -17.00 -1.67
C LEU A 78 6.05 -16.77 -3.18
N VAL A 79 7.11 -16.11 -3.64
CA VAL A 79 7.30 -15.77 -5.05
C VAL A 79 7.39 -17.03 -5.91
N THR A 80 8.15 -18.03 -5.46
CA THR A 80 8.27 -19.34 -6.15
C THR A 80 6.90 -20.03 -6.24
N MET A 81 6.17 -20.10 -5.14
CA MET A 81 4.83 -20.71 -5.10
C MET A 81 3.85 -19.98 -6.03
N LEU A 82 3.87 -18.65 -6.05
CA LEU A 82 3.01 -17.87 -6.95
C LEU A 82 3.34 -18.11 -8.42
N TYR A 83 4.62 -18.32 -8.74
CA TYR A 83 5.04 -18.70 -10.07
C TYR A 83 4.52 -20.09 -10.44
N ASP A 84 4.74 -21.11 -9.63
CA ASP A 84 4.34 -22.51 -9.87
C ASP A 84 2.82 -22.63 -10.09
N TYR A 85 2.04 -21.86 -9.32
CA TYR A 85 0.58 -21.83 -9.46
C TYR A 85 0.06 -20.82 -10.51
N ARG A 86 0.95 -20.18 -11.29
CA ARG A 86 0.60 -19.15 -12.29
C ARG A 86 -0.22 -17.99 -11.72
N ARG A 87 0.12 -17.57 -10.50
CA ARG A 87 -0.57 -16.53 -9.74
C ARG A 87 0.25 -15.28 -9.48
N LEU A 88 1.39 -15.10 -10.18
CA LEU A 88 2.22 -13.90 -10.05
C LEU A 88 1.44 -12.59 -10.33
N VAL A 89 0.46 -12.65 -11.22
CA VAL A 89 -0.43 -11.51 -11.52
C VAL A 89 -1.21 -11.01 -10.30
N ASN A 90 -1.35 -11.84 -9.26
CA ASN A 90 -2.03 -11.48 -8.02
C ASN A 90 -1.07 -10.87 -6.97
N PHE A 91 0.22 -10.75 -7.27
CA PHE A 91 1.25 -10.33 -6.31
C PHE A 91 0.91 -8.98 -5.68
N GLY A 92 0.58 -7.95 -6.46
CA GLY A 92 0.20 -6.63 -5.95
C GLY A 92 -0.98 -6.67 -4.98
N GLY A 93 -2.00 -7.48 -5.27
CA GLY A 93 -3.13 -7.67 -4.37
C GLY A 93 -2.75 -8.36 -3.06
N ILE A 94 -1.82 -9.33 -3.12
CA ILE A 94 -1.29 -10.02 -1.93
C ILE A 94 -0.50 -9.05 -1.05
N VAL A 95 0.35 -8.23 -1.64
CA VAL A 95 1.11 -7.18 -0.92
C VAL A 95 0.17 -6.18 -0.26
N SER A 96 -0.88 -5.74 -0.97
CA SER A 96 -1.88 -4.82 -0.42
C SER A 96 -2.58 -5.41 0.80
N GLU A 97 -2.97 -6.69 0.76
CA GLU A 97 -3.62 -7.35 1.88
C GLU A 97 -2.66 -7.58 3.06
N PHE A 98 -1.40 -7.96 2.79
CA PHE A 98 -0.37 -8.06 3.82
C PHE A 98 -0.16 -6.72 4.54
N ASN A 99 -0.01 -5.63 3.77
CA ASN A 99 0.16 -4.29 4.34
C ASN A 99 -1.06 -3.86 5.16
N ARG A 100 -2.28 -4.17 4.71
CA ARG A 100 -3.51 -3.88 5.45
C ARG A 100 -3.51 -4.57 6.82
N LEU A 101 -3.15 -5.87 6.87
CA LEU A 101 -3.10 -6.63 8.11
C LEU A 101 -1.97 -6.15 9.03
N ASN A 102 -0.82 -5.79 8.45
CA ASN A 102 0.31 -5.25 9.20
C ASN A 102 -0.01 -3.87 9.79
N ASP A 103 -0.70 -3.02 9.03
CA ASP A 103 -1.19 -1.72 9.51
C ASP A 103 -2.22 -1.90 10.66
N GLU A 104 -3.16 -2.85 10.54
CA GLU A 104 -4.09 -3.18 11.62
C GLU A 104 -3.36 -3.66 12.88
N TYR A 105 -2.40 -4.54 12.73
CA TYR A 105 -1.62 -5.09 13.84
C TYR A 105 -0.85 -4.01 14.61
N HIS A 106 -0.21 -3.08 13.90
CA HIS A 106 0.55 -1.98 14.49
C HIS A 106 -0.33 -0.76 14.84
N LYS A 107 -1.64 -0.81 14.58
CA LYS A 107 -2.55 0.35 14.68
C LYS A 107 -2.01 1.55 13.90
N THR A 108 -1.54 1.30 12.69
CA THR A 108 -1.08 2.33 11.76
C THR A 108 -2.26 2.75 10.88
N VAL A 109 -2.47 4.06 10.75
CA VAL A 109 -3.47 4.64 9.84
C VAL A 109 -2.75 5.31 8.69
N ARG A 110 -3.12 4.95 7.45
CA ARG A 110 -2.67 5.66 6.25
C ARG A 110 -3.69 6.71 5.88
N ALA A 111 -3.24 7.93 5.66
CA ALA A 111 -4.09 9.05 5.30
C ALA A 111 -3.49 9.84 4.14
N THR A 112 -4.32 10.16 3.16
CA THR A 112 -3.98 11.14 2.13
C THR A 112 -4.38 12.51 2.64
N VAL A 113 -3.43 13.44 2.61
CA VAL A 113 -3.64 14.83 3.05
C VAL A 113 -3.51 15.74 1.84
N THR A 114 -4.60 16.42 1.51
CA THR A 114 -4.62 17.45 0.47
C THR A 114 -4.40 18.81 1.10
N THR A 115 -3.44 19.57 0.57
CA THR A 115 -3.07 20.92 1.01
C THR A 115 -2.97 21.87 -0.18
N ALA A 116 -3.10 23.17 0.04
CA ALA A 116 -2.96 24.17 -1.03
C ALA A 116 -1.49 24.42 -1.43
N ILE A 117 -0.57 24.12 -0.55
CA ILE A 117 0.88 24.28 -0.73
C ILE A 117 1.61 23.01 -0.28
N GLU A 118 2.83 22.81 -0.74
CA GLU A 118 3.67 21.72 -0.27
C GLU A 118 4.01 21.89 1.21
N LEU A 119 3.89 20.78 1.96
CA LEU A 119 4.25 20.75 3.39
C LEU A 119 5.71 20.38 3.54
N ASP A 120 6.40 21.03 4.46
CA ASP A 120 7.71 20.58 4.94
C ASP A 120 7.58 19.35 5.87
N ASP A 121 8.71 18.71 6.17
CA ASP A 121 8.70 17.48 6.96
C ASP A 121 8.23 17.71 8.40
N GLU A 122 8.54 18.88 9.00
CA GLU A 122 8.07 19.23 10.34
C GLU A 122 6.54 19.40 10.38
N GLN A 123 5.97 19.99 9.33
CA GLN A 123 4.52 20.17 9.20
C GLN A 123 3.82 18.82 8.99
N LYS A 124 4.40 17.92 8.17
CA LYS A 124 3.90 16.54 8.00
C LYS A 124 3.88 15.78 9.31
N ASP A 125 4.96 15.85 10.08
CA ASP A 125 5.08 15.15 11.37
C ASP A 125 4.09 15.69 12.42
N LYS A 126 3.92 17.00 12.50
CA LYS A 126 2.92 17.63 13.38
C LYS A 126 1.50 17.21 13.01
N LEU A 127 1.20 17.17 11.72
CA LEU A 127 -0.09 16.76 11.22
C LEU A 127 -0.36 15.27 11.51
N ALA A 128 0.62 14.40 11.23
CA ALA A 128 0.54 12.97 11.53
C ALA A 128 0.29 12.72 13.02
N SER A 129 1.04 13.40 13.89
CA SER A 129 0.91 13.26 15.34
C SER A 129 -0.46 13.75 15.84
N SER A 130 -0.93 14.88 15.32
CA SER A 130 -2.25 15.43 15.69
C SER A 130 -3.37 14.48 15.26
N PHE A 131 -3.26 13.93 14.04
CA PHE A 131 -4.27 13.02 13.53
C PHE A 131 -4.24 11.66 14.25
N ALA A 132 -3.06 11.15 14.60
CA ALA A 132 -2.91 9.94 15.41
C ALA A 132 -3.72 10.01 16.70
N ASN A 133 -3.64 11.13 17.40
CA ASN A 133 -4.41 11.37 18.62
C ASN A 133 -5.93 11.36 18.39
N VAL A 134 -6.38 11.93 17.26
CA VAL A 134 -7.82 12.00 16.91
C VAL A 134 -8.39 10.61 16.61
N VAL A 135 -7.64 9.78 15.90
CA VAL A 135 -8.12 8.44 15.46
C VAL A 135 -7.72 7.31 16.42
N GLY A 136 -6.94 7.61 17.46
CA GLY A 136 -6.46 6.61 18.42
C GLY A 136 -5.47 5.61 17.79
N ALA A 137 -4.72 6.05 16.78
CA ALA A 137 -3.69 5.26 16.12
C ALA A 137 -2.34 5.41 16.83
N ASN A 138 -1.51 4.36 16.75
CA ASN A 138 -0.13 4.42 17.24
C ASN A 138 0.77 5.20 16.28
N LYS A 139 0.50 5.09 14.98
CA LYS A 139 1.26 5.75 13.92
C LYS A 139 0.32 6.18 12.80
N VAL A 140 0.61 7.33 12.21
CA VAL A 140 -0.04 7.79 10.98
C VAL A 140 1.02 7.97 9.90
N VAL A 141 0.77 7.36 8.75
CA VAL A 141 1.55 7.58 7.52
C VAL A 141 0.76 8.55 6.66
N VAL A 142 1.38 9.67 6.31
CA VAL A 142 0.75 10.76 5.57
C VAL A 142 1.31 10.79 4.15
N ASP A 143 0.43 10.61 3.17
CA ASP A 143 0.71 10.86 1.76
C ASP A 143 0.14 12.23 1.39
N THR A 144 0.99 13.16 0.91
CA THR A 144 0.58 14.53 0.62
C THR A 144 0.25 14.72 -0.85
N VAL A 145 -0.87 15.41 -1.11
CA VAL A 145 -1.29 15.87 -2.44
C VAL A 145 -1.48 17.37 -2.40
N VAL A 146 -0.90 18.08 -3.35
CA VAL A 146 -1.06 19.53 -3.46
C VAL A 146 -2.22 19.83 -4.41
N ASP A 147 -3.21 20.58 -3.93
CA ASP A 147 -4.35 21.09 -4.71
C ASP A 147 -4.66 22.53 -4.29
N GLU A 148 -4.23 23.49 -5.11
CA GLU A 148 -4.46 24.91 -4.87
C GLU A 148 -5.95 25.29 -4.84
N SER A 149 -6.82 24.47 -5.42
CA SER A 149 -8.26 24.75 -5.50
C SER A 149 -8.96 24.78 -4.13
N ILE A 150 -8.37 24.19 -3.11
CA ILE A 150 -8.87 24.22 -1.73
C ILE A 150 -8.65 25.57 -1.04
N ILE A 151 -7.86 26.48 -1.68
CA ILE A 151 -7.49 27.85 -1.21
C ILE A 151 -6.57 27.81 0.02
N GLY A 152 -6.75 26.85 0.93
CA GLY A 152 -5.97 26.70 2.15
C GLY A 152 -6.64 25.74 3.13
N GLY A 153 -5.96 25.49 4.25
CA GLY A 153 -6.37 24.44 5.19
C GLY A 153 -5.92 23.06 4.74
N VAL A 154 -6.57 22.03 5.27
CA VAL A 154 -6.24 20.63 4.96
C VAL A 154 -7.51 19.82 4.74
N ILE A 155 -7.47 18.91 3.77
CA ILE A 155 -8.46 17.84 3.63
C ILE A 155 -7.71 16.54 3.93
N LEU A 156 -8.23 15.76 4.86
CA LEU A 156 -7.64 14.51 5.28
C LEU A 156 -8.60 13.37 4.95
N HIS A 157 -8.10 12.39 4.23
CA HIS A 157 -8.85 11.24 3.79
C HIS A 157 -8.13 9.95 4.20
N SER A 158 -8.78 9.12 4.99
CA SER A 158 -8.33 7.76 5.30
C SER A 158 -9.45 6.76 5.01
N ASN A 159 -9.16 5.46 5.12
CA ASN A 159 -10.14 4.42 4.86
C ASN A 159 -11.42 4.53 5.71
N SER A 160 -11.30 5.10 6.92
CA SER A 160 -12.40 5.14 7.91
C SER A 160 -12.78 6.56 8.34
N TYR A 161 -12.07 7.58 7.84
CA TYR A 161 -12.24 8.94 8.33
C TYR A 161 -11.99 9.95 7.21
N ILE A 162 -12.91 10.92 7.07
CA ILE A 162 -12.78 12.04 6.16
C ILE A 162 -12.95 13.32 6.98
N TYR A 163 -11.97 14.20 6.92
CA TYR A 163 -12.00 15.51 7.53
C TYR A 163 -11.71 16.57 6.47
N ASP A 164 -12.64 17.49 6.26
CA ASP A 164 -12.47 18.63 5.38
C ASP A 164 -12.42 19.93 6.21
N GLY A 165 -11.18 20.42 6.41
CA GLY A 165 -10.89 21.70 7.05
C GLY A 165 -10.52 22.80 6.06
N SER A 166 -10.82 22.64 4.76
CA SER A 166 -10.46 23.59 3.72
C SER A 166 -11.19 24.93 3.88
N ILE A 167 -10.52 26.00 3.44
CA ILE A 167 -11.11 27.35 3.38
C ILE A 167 -12.25 27.36 2.36
N LYS A 168 -12.10 26.65 1.26
CA LYS A 168 -13.14 26.48 0.23
C LYS A 168 -14.47 26.00 0.84
N SER A 169 -14.44 24.89 1.56
CA SER A 169 -15.64 24.32 2.19
C SER A 169 -16.25 25.26 3.24
N LYS A 170 -15.42 25.98 4.00
CA LYS A 170 -15.91 27.00 4.95
C LYS A 170 -16.63 28.14 4.24
N ILE A 171 -16.08 28.65 3.13
CA ILE A 171 -16.72 29.70 2.32
C ILE A 171 -18.04 29.20 1.73
N GLU A 172 -18.07 27.98 1.17
CA GLU A 172 -19.28 27.39 0.62
C GLU A 172 -20.36 27.19 1.69
N HIS A 173 -19.97 26.81 2.89
CA HIS A 173 -20.89 26.69 4.03
C HIS A 173 -21.50 28.04 4.39
N ILE A 174 -20.70 29.11 4.53
CA ILE A 174 -21.13 30.46 4.84
C ILE A 174 -22.09 30.98 3.71
N LYS A 175 -21.71 30.79 2.45
CA LYS A 175 -22.55 31.16 1.30
C LYS A 175 -23.94 30.52 1.37
N ARG A 176 -24.02 29.23 1.73
CA ARG A 176 -25.32 28.54 1.89
C ARG A 176 -26.16 29.09 3.03
N LEU A 177 -25.52 29.56 4.11
CA LEU A 177 -26.23 30.18 5.24
C LEU A 177 -26.79 31.56 4.88
N LEU A 178 -26.10 32.32 4.02
CA LEU A 178 -26.51 33.67 3.61
C LEU A 178 -27.57 33.67 2.50
N LEU A 179 -27.74 32.55 1.78
CA LEU A 179 -28.70 32.41 0.69
C LEU A 179 -30.03 31.75 1.13
N LYS A 180 -30.16 31.41 2.42
CA LYS A 180 -31.41 31.02 3.06
C LYS A 180 -32.10 32.20 3.70
#